data_c5c48cd759f46946bf96e4c272459d7e
#
_entry.id   c5c48cd759f46946bf96e4c272459d7e
#
_cell.length_a   1.000
_cell.length_b   1.000
_cell.length_c   1.000
_cell.angle_alpha   90.00
_cell.angle_beta   90.00
_cell.angle_gamma   90.00
#
_symmetry.space_group_name_H-M   'P 1'
#
loop_
_entity.id
_entity.type
_entity.pdbx_description
1 polymer ?
#
loop_
_entity_poly.entity_id
_entity_poly.type
_entity_poly.pdbx_seq_one_letter_code
_entity_poly.pdbx_strand_id
1 'polypeptide(L)' 'MSRIKVNEIVDFAETGPVTAIEGLTIPTGKKLILTGSRTIANATDTGIAGEVCWDSNYLYVCIGTDTWKRVALTTW' A
#
# COMPACT_ATOMS: atom_id res chain seq x y z
N MET A 1 3.66 -10.92 -27.99
CA MET A 1 3.48 -10.52 -26.59
C MET A 1 2.22 -9.69 -26.43
N SER A 2 1.47 -9.97 -25.40
CA SER A 2 0.24 -9.22 -25.15
C SER A 2 0.46 -8.13 -24.10
N ARG A 3 -0.39 -7.11 -24.16
CA ARG A 3 -0.39 -6.02 -23.20
C ARG A 3 -1.78 -5.83 -22.63
N ILE A 4 -1.82 -5.34 -21.43
CA ILE A 4 -3.08 -4.95 -20.82
C ILE A 4 -3.07 -3.44 -20.67
N LYS A 5 -4.07 -2.79 -21.26
CA LYS A 5 -4.24 -1.35 -21.19
C LYS A 5 -5.58 -1.04 -20.55
N VAL A 6 -5.57 -0.92 -19.23
CA VAL A 6 -6.80 -0.67 -18.48
C VAL A 6 -6.61 0.52 -17.55
N ASN A 7 -7.70 1.20 -17.24
CA ASN A 7 -7.66 2.31 -16.28
C ASN A 7 -7.80 1.83 -14.85
N GLU A 8 -8.30 0.63 -14.70
CA GLU A 8 -8.59 0.06 -13.39
C GLU A 8 -8.27 -1.42 -13.40
N ILE A 9 -7.69 -1.92 -12.32
CA ILE A 9 -7.41 -3.35 -12.18
C ILE A 9 -8.15 -3.84 -10.94
N VAL A 10 -9.04 -4.82 -11.13
CA VAL A 10 -9.77 -5.45 -10.04
C VAL A 10 -9.67 -6.96 -10.21
N ASP A 11 -9.89 -7.72 -9.14
CA ASP A 11 -9.92 -9.17 -9.28
C ASP A 11 -11.25 -9.58 -9.94
N PHE A 12 -11.29 -10.79 -10.48
CA PHE A 12 -12.46 -11.26 -11.23
C PHE A 12 -13.73 -11.26 -10.38
N ALA A 13 -13.61 -11.65 -9.13
CA ALA A 13 -14.75 -11.71 -8.22
C ALA A 13 -15.00 -10.40 -7.49
N GLU A 14 -14.07 -9.44 -7.60
CA GLU A 14 -14.13 -8.16 -6.92
C GLU A 14 -14.24 -8.30 -5.40
N THR A 15 -13.66 -9.37 -4.86
CA THR A 15 -13.76 -9.69 -3.44
C THR A 15 -12.46 -9.54 -2.68
N GLY A 16 -11.38 -9.18 -3.36
CA GLY A 16 -10.09 -9.05 -2.72
C GLY A 16 -9.11 -8.23 -3.52
N PRO A 17 -7.90 -8.07 -3.01
CA PRO A 17 -6.88 -7.29 -3.71
C PRO A 17 -6.35 -8.01 -4.95
N VAL A 18 -5.83 -7.24 -5.88
CA VAL A 18 -5.12 -7.78 -7.03
C VAL A 18 -3.73 -8.20 -6.58
N THR A 19 -3.30 -9.41 -6.95
CA THR A 19 -1.99 -9.92 -6.63
C THR A 19 -1.07 -9.82 -7.84
N ALA A 20 0.06 -9.14 -7.68
CA ALA A 20 1.09 -9.08 -8.72
C ALA A 20 2.10 -10.18 -8.47
N ILE A 21 1.90 -11.33 -9.10
CA ILE A 21 2.66 -12.56 -8.82
C ILE A 21 4.16 -12.39 -9.04
N GLU A 22 4.54 -11.69 -10.11
CA GLU A 22 5.95 -11.48 -10.43
C GLU A 22 6.53 -10.21 -9.80
N GLY A 23 5.73 -9.53 -9.00
CA GLY A 23 6.12 -8.24 -8.44
C GLY A 23 5.58 -7.07 -9.23
N LEU A 24 5.89 -5.87 -8.79
CA LEU A 24 5.41 -4.65 -9.42
C LEU A 24 6.59 -3.68 -9.57
N THR A 25 6.81 -3.22 -10.79
CA THR A 25 7.87 -2.25 -11.08
C THR A 25 7.25 -0.94 -11.56
N ILE A 26 7.62 0.14 -10.90
CA ILE A 26 7.22 1.49 -11.35
C ILE A 26 8.39 2.04 -12.15
N PRO A 27 8.22 2.32 -13.45
CA PRO A 27 9.32 2.81 -14.29
C PRO A 27 9.88 4.14 -13.81
N THR A 28 11.12 4.42 -14.19
CA THR A 28 11.80 5.68 -13.85
C THR A 28 10.95 6.86 -14.29
N GLY A 29 10.81 7.83 -13.41
CA GLY A 29 10.04 9.04 -13.70
C GLY A 29 8.54 8.89 -13.53
N LYS A 30 8.06 7.68 -13.23
CA LYS A 30 6.63 7.45 -12.97
C LYS A 30 6.37 7.45 -11.47
N LYS A 31 5.11 7.34 -11.09
CA LYS A 31 4.69 7.54 -9.70
C LYS A 31 3.95 6.32 -9.16
N LEU A 32 4.08 6.12 -7.86
CA LEU A 32 3.14 5.28 -7.10
C LEU A 32 2.33 6.24 -6.22
N ILE A 33 1.02 6.23 -6.38
CA ILE A 33 0.14 7.11 -5.60
C ILE A 33 -0.81 6.25 -4.79
N LEU A 34 -0.75 6.39 -3.47
CA LEU A 34 -1.67 5.74 -2.55
C LEU A 34 -2.65 6.82 -2.08
N THR A 35 -3.83 6.84 -2.67
CA THR A 35 -4.77 7.94 -2.45
C THR A 35 -5.53 7.87 -1.13
N GLY A 36 -5.70 6.68 -0.57
CA GLY A 36 -6.45 6.52 0.66
C GLY A 36 -5.55 6.57 1.88
N SER A 37 -5.23 7.76 2.35
CA SER A 37 -4.44 7.86 3.57
C SER A 37 -5.23 7.28 4.74
N ARG A 38 -4.51 6.73 5.70
CA ARG A 38 -5.14 6.09 6.86
C ARG A 38 -4.25 6.27 8.08
N THR A 39 -4.82 6.76 9.15
CA THR A 39 -4.11 6.91 10.41
C THR A 39 -4.25 5.64 11.23
N ILE A 40 -3.12 5.09 11.68
CA ILE A 40 -3.11 3.94 12.58
C ILE A 40 -3.12 4.50 14.00
N ALA A 41 -4.19 4.23 14.74
CA ALA A 41 -4.40 4.83 16.04
C ALA A 41 -3.44 4.29 17.11
N ASN A 42 -3.06 3.02 17.01
CA ASN A 42 -2.10 2.43 17.95
C ASN A 42 -1.38 1.24 17.30
N ALA A 43 -0.30 0.81 17.95
CA ALA A 43 0.59 -0.21 17.39
C ALA A 43 -0.05 -1.59 17.25
N THR A 44 -1.21 -1.79 17.84
CA THR A 44 -1.91 -3.10 17.81
C THR A 44 -3.17 -3.08 16.95
N ASP A 45 -3.36 -2.04 16.15
CA ASP A 45 -4.51 -1.98 15.24
C ASP A 45 -4.48 -3.14 14.26
N THR A 46 -5.66 -3.50 13.77
CA THR A 46 -5.80 -4.61 12.82
C THR A 46 -4.95 -4.36 11.58
N GLY A 47 -4.19 -5.36 11.18
CA GLY A 47 -3.36 -5.27 9.98
C GLY A 47 -2.74 -6.59 9.62
N ILE A 48 -2.24 -6.65 8.39
CA ILE A 48 -1.58 -7.82 7.82
C ILE A 48 -0.13 -7.45 7.52
N ALA A 49 0.80 -8.35 7.80
CA ALA A 49 2.22 -8.10 7.52
C ALA A 49 2.43 -7.62 6.08
N GLY A 50 3.15 -6.52 5.93
CA GLY A 50 3.42 -5.93 4.61
C GLY A 50 2.47 -4.82 4.22
N GLU A 51 1.41 -4.60 4.96
CA GLU A 51 0.49 -3.51 4.70
C GLU A 51 1.17 -2.17 4.96
N VAL A 52 0.97 -1.18 4.07
CA VAL A 52 1.58 0.15 4.18
C VAL A 52 0.50 1.20 4.00
N CYS A 53 0.50 2.21 4.86
CA CYS A 53 -0.39 3.37 4.70
C CYS A 53 0.31 4.61 5.23
N TRP A 54 -0.33 5.76 5.08
CA TRP A 54 0.29 7.03 5.42
C TRP A 54 -0.77 8.05 5.87
N ASP A 55 -0.29 9.03 6.63
CA ASP A 55 -1.07 10.24 6.86
C ASP A 55 -0.11 11.44 6.78
N SER A 56 -0.58 12.63 7.12
CA SER A 56 0.23 13.83 6.97
C SER A 56 1.44 13.86 7.91
N ASN A 57 1.48 13.02 8.92
CA ASN A 57 2.53 13.03 9.94
C ASN A 57 3.41 11.79 9.93
N TYR A 58 2.91 10.64 9.45
CA TYR A 58 3.62 9.37 9.55
C TYR A 58 3.45 8.50 8.32
N LEU A 59 4.45 7.67 8.09
CA LEU A 59 4.34 6.50 7.21
C LEU A 59 4.25 5.29 8.12
N TYR A 60 3.26 4.43 7.89
CA TYR A 60 3.00 3.25 8.73
C TYR A 60 3.25 1.97 7.97
N VAL A 61 3.87 0.99 8.63
CA VAL A 61 4.10 -0.34 8.06
C VAL A 61 3.67 -1.39 9.07
N CYS A 62 2.85 -2.33 8.61
CA CYS A 62 2.47 -3.48 9.42
C CYS A 62 3.52 -4.57 9.23
N ILE A 63 4.19 -4.96 10.30
CA ILE A 63 5.30 -5.91 10.22
C ILE A 63 4.92 -7.33 10.62
N GLY A 64 3.71 -7.51 11.12
CA GLY A 64 3.17 -8.80 11.52
C GLY A 64 1.69 -8.61 11.78
N THR A 65 0.95 -9.69 12.04
CA THR A 65 -0.48 -9.57 12.32
C THR A 65 -0.72 -8.57 13.44
N ASP A 66 -1.53 -7.55 13.15
CA ASP A 66 -1.91 -6.51 14.11
C ASP A 66 -0.71 -5.88 14.83
N THR A 67 0.42 -5.73 14.11
CA THR A 67 1.64 -5.16 14.68
C THR A 67 2.18 -4.08 13.76
N TRP A 68 2.04 -2.83 14.18
CA TRP A 68 2.38 -1.67 13.36
C TRP A 68 3.61 -0.96 13.86
N LYS A 69 4.40 -0.46 12.93
CA LYS A 69 5.46 0.51 13.19
C LYS A 69 5.25 1.72 12.31
N ARG A 70 5.82 2.84 12.71
CA ARG A 70 5.68 4.08 11.95
C ARG A 70 6.95 4.89 12.00
N VAL A 71 7.10 5.79 11.03
CA VAL A 71 8.19 6.75 11.00
C VAL A 71 7.59 8.14 10.80
N ALA A 72 8.09 9.12 11.55
CA ALA A 72 7.64 10.49 11.42
C ALA A 72 8.17 11.09 10.12
N LEU A 73 7.30 11.81 9.43
CA LEU A 73 7.65 12.51 8.18
C LEU A 73 8.00 13.95 8.51
N THR A 74 9.08 14.45 7.91
CA THR A 74 9.51 15.84 8.11
C THR A 74 9.66 16.53 6.77
N THR A 75 9.44 17.84 6.79
CA THR A 75 9.71 18.69 5.63
C THR A 75 11.20 18.96 5.59
N TRP A 76 11.83 18.80 4.39
CA TRP A 76 13.23 19.11 4.26
C TRP A 76 13.48 20.60 3.99
#